data_17a64afea6495a0037dab96a118ce362
#
_entry.id   17a64afea6495a0037dab96a118ce362
#
_cell.length_a   1.000
_cell.length_b   1.000
_cell.length_c   1.000
_cell.angle_alpha   90.00
_cell.angle_beta   90.00
_cell.angle_gamma   90.00
#
_symmetry.space_group_name_H-M   'P 1'
#
loop_
_entity.id
_entity.type
_entity.pdbx_description
1 polymer ?
#
loop_
_entity_poly.entity_id
_entity_poly.type
_entity_poly.pdbx_seq_one_letter_code
_entity_poly.pdbx_strand_id
1 'polypeptide(L)'
;MSDENVELARAAVDAFNRGDLEWLLERIDDDFEFDWTRSRGPLAGIYRGPDGLGEFLREQWETFETFVMYPSEFIECGRHLVVPNMVHARGRNGIEVSAESNHVFTLEPDRRVARVTMYQELDEALAATAE
;
A
#
# COMPACT_ATOMS: atom_id res chain seq x y z
N MET A 1 -17.86 9.69 -4.35
CA MET A 1 -17.22 10.82 -5.00
C MET A 1 -15.72 10.67 -4.92
N SER A 2 -15.03 11.24 -5.90
CA SER A 2 -13.58 11.11 -6.00
C SER A 2 -12.85 11.66 -4.78
N ASP A 3 -13.34 12.77 -4.21
CA ASP A 3 -12.68 13.36 -3.04
C ASP A 3 -12.68 12.42 -1.85
N GLU A 4 -13.76 11.67 -1.67
CA GLU A 4 -13.86 10.75 -0.54
C GLU A 4 -12.90 9.57 -0.72
N ASN A 5 -12.76 9.08 -1.95
CA ASN A 5 -11.83 7.98 -2.23
C ASN A 5 -10.39 8.43 -2.07
N VAL A 6 -10.09 9.65 -2.53
CA VAL A 6 -8.75 10.21 -2.36
C VAL A 6 -8.43 10.38 -0.88
N GLU A 7 -9.39 10.88 -0.10
CA GLU A 7 -9.15 11.07 1.33
C GLU A 7 -8.97 9.74 2.04
N LEU A 8 -9.70 8.71 1.62
CA LEU A 8 -9.52 7.38 2.20
C LEU A 8 -8.11 6.87 1.93
N ALA A 9 -7.65 6.99 0.68
CA ALA A 9 -6.30 6.52 0.33
C ALA A 9 -5.23 7.31 1.07
N ARG A 10 -5.41 8.63 1.20
CA ARG A 10 -4.46 9.47 1.93
C ARG A 10 -4.39 9.07 3.39
N ALA A 11 -5.55 8.84 4.01
CA ALA A 11 -5.60 8.43 5.40
C ALA A 11 -5.01 7.04 5.58
N ALA A 12 -5.17 6.16 4.58
CA ALA A 12 -4.58 4.82 4.65
C ALA A 12 -3.06 4.87 4.63
N VAL A 13 -2.48 5.73 3.78
CA VAL A 13 -1.02 5.90 3.75
C VAL A 13 -0.55 6.45 5.09
N ASP A 14 -1.25 7.43 5.65
CA ASP A 14 -0.89 7.98 6.96
C ASP A 14 -0.94 6.90 8.04
N ALA A 15 -2.00 6.10 8.05
CA ALA A 15 -2.14 5.03 9.04
C ALA A 15 -1.02 4.01 8.89
N PHE A 16 -0.70 3.66 7.65
CA PHE A 16 0.39 2.72 7.38
C PHE A 16 1.71 3.28 7.93
N ASN A 17 1.98 4.56 7.67
CA ASN A 17 3.24 5.17 8.09
C ASN A 17 3.38 5.24 9.60
N ARG A 18 2.27 5.38 10.34
CA ARG A 18 2.35 5.41 11.80
C ARG A 18 2.11 4.04 12.44
N GLY A 19 1.95 2.99 11.61
CA GLY A 19 1.76 1.64 12.11
C GLY A 19 0.41 1.39 12.75
N ASP A 20 -0.61 2.12 12.34
CA ASP A 20 -1.95 2.02 12.94
C ASP A 20 -2.73 0.88 12.29
N LEU A 21 -2.42 -0.33 12.70
CA LEU A 21 -3.05 -1.52 12.15
C LEU A 21 -4.55 -1.53 12.42
N GLU A 22 -4.96 -1.09 13.60
CA GLU A 22 -6.36 -1.09 13.98
C GLU A 22 -7.19 -0.25 13.01
N TRP A 23 -6.70 0.95 12.68
CA TRP A 23 -7.38 1.81 11.72
C TRP A 23 -7.52 1.14 10.36
N LEU A 24 -6.44 0.49 9.91
CA LEU A 24 -6.44 -0.18 8.61
C LEU A 24 -7.41 -1.36 8.59
N LEU A 25 -7.44 -2.15 9.66
CA LEU A 25 -8.29 -3.34 9.70
C LEU A 25 -9.77 -2.99 9.61
N GLU A 26 -10.15 -1.81 10.05
CA GLU A 26 -11.55 -1.39 10.00
C GLU A 26 -12.01 -1.05 8.58
N ARG A 27 -11.09 -0.90 7.65
CA ARG A 27 -11.39 -0.41 6.31
C ARG A 27 -11.08 -1.39 5.18
N ILE A 28 -10.68 -2.60 5.51
CA ILE A 28 -10.41 -3.62 4.50
C ILE A 28 -11.50 -4.68 4.53
N ASP A 29 -11.65 -5.37 3.37
CA ASP A 29 -12.53 -6.53 3.28
C ASP A 29 -11.93 -7.72 4.01
N ASP A 30 -12.78 -8.67 4.36
CA ASP A 30 -12.31 -9.93 4.92
C ASP A 30 -11.41 -10.68 3.95
N ASP A 31 -11.66 -10.53 2.65
CA ASP A 31 -10.88 -11.18 1.60
C ASP A 31 -9.78 -10.28 1.04
N PHE A 32 -9.40 -9.27 1.78
CA PHE A 32 -8.38 -8.31 1.38
C PHE A 32 -7.07 -9.01 0.97
N GLU A 33 -6.44 -8.47 -0.07
CA GLU A 33 -5.11 -8.92 -0.49
C GLU A 33 -4.16 -7.73 -0.57
N PHE A 34 -2.99 -7.87 0.03
CA PHE A 34 -1.91 -6.91 -0.10
C PHE A 34 -0.84 -7.61 -0.94
N ASP A 35 -0.78 -7.26 -2.22
CA ASP A 35 0.04 -7.99 -3.20
C ASP A 35 1.34 -7.25 -3.44
N TRP A 36 2.41 -7.76 -2.87
CA TRP A 36 3.75 -7.23 -3.01
C TRP A 36 4.64 -8.18 -3.79
N THR A 37 4.05 -9.06 -4.63
CA THR A 37 4.83 -10.05 -5.37
C THR A 37 5.80 -9.41 -6.37
N ARG A 38 5.53 -8.16 -6.78
CA ARG A 38 6.39 -7.46 -7.73
C ARG A 38 7.51 -6.68 -7.07
N SER A 39 7.59 -6.72 -5.74
CA SER A 39 8.64 -6.03 -5.01
C SER A 39 9.99 -6.71 -5.25
N ARG A 40 11.02 -5.91 -5.39
CA ARG A 40 12.39 -6.42 -5.48
C ARG A 40 13.05 -6.50 -4.12
N GLY A 41 12.32 -6.15 -3.08
CA GLY A 41 12.85 -6.09 -1.72
C GLY A 41 12.42 -7.27 -0.88
N PRO A 42 12.75 -7.24 0.41
CA PRO A 42 12.53 -8.38 1.31
C PRO A 42 11.08 -8.62 1.70
N LEU A 43 10.18 -7.68 1.39
CA LEU A 43 8.77 -7.82 1.77
C LEU A 43 7.92 -8.42 0.65
N ALA A 44 8.54 -8.97 -0.41
CA ALA A 44 7.80 -9.53 -1.54
C ALA A 44 6.91 -10.68 -1.07
N GLY A 45 5.69 -10.73 -1.63
CA GLY A 45 4.74 -11.79 -1.30
C GLY A 45 3.31 -11.30 -1.37
N ILE A 46 2.38 -12.20 -1.12
CA ILE A 46 0.96 -11.86 -1.01
C ILE A 46 0.54 -12.06 0.44
N TYR A 47 -0.09 -11.03 1.01
CA TYR A 47 -0.55 -11.03 2.40
C TYR A 47 -2.07 -10.94 2.38
N ARG A 48 -2.74 -11.97 2.89
CA ARG A 48 -4.19 -12.11 2.74
C ARG A 48 -4.93 -11.86 4.03
N GLY A 49 -6.02 -11.10 3.92
CA GLY A 49 -6.93 -10.86 5.02
C GLY A 49 -6.35 -9.98 6.10
N PRO A 50 -7.10 -9.81 7.19
CA PRO A 50 -6.61 -9.02 8.33
C PRO A 50 -5.31 -9.57 8.92
N ASP A 51 -5.21 -10.90 9.01
CA ASP A 51 -4.00 -11.53 9.56
C ASP A 51 -2.80 -11.26 8.66
N GLY A 52 -3.00 -11.30 7.34
CA GLY A 52 -1.91 -11.03 6.40
C GLY A 52 -1.41 -9.61 6.50
N LEU A 53 -2.30 -8.65 6.65
CA LEU A 53 -1.88 -7.26 6.80
C LEU A 53 -1.06 -7.07 8.07
N GLY A 54 -1.51 -7.70 9.16
CA GLY A 54 -0.74 -7.67 10.41
C GLY A 54 0.64 -8.28 10.25
N GLU A 55 0.70 -9.39 9.50
CA GLU A 55 1.99 -10.04 9.23
C GLU A 55 2.92 -9.14 8.44
N PHE A 56 2.38 -8.43 7.43
CA PHE A 56 3.20 -7.50 6.64
C PHE A 56 3.79 -6.41 7.53
N LEU A 57 2.96 -5.81 8.39
CA LEU A 57 3.44 -4.75 9.26
C LEU A 57 4.48 -5.26 10.25
N ARG A 58 4.30 -6.49 10.76
CA ARG A 58 5.28 -7.06 11.67
C ARG A 58 6.61 -7.33 10.95
N GLU A 59 6.57 -7.88 9.74
CA GLU A 59 7.79 -8.15 8.99
C GLU A 59 8.50 -6.87 8.61
N GLN A 60 7.73 -5.84 8.26
CA GLN A 60 8.30 -4.53 7.97
C GLN A 60 9.01 -3.98 9.20
N TRP A 61 8.37 -4.07 10.36
CA TRP A 61 8.94 -3.60 11.61
C TRP A 61 10.24 -4.35 11.95
N GLU A 62 10.26 -5.66 11.71
CA GLU A 62 11.43 -6.48 12.02
C GLU A 62 12.57 -6.24 11.03
N THR A 63 12.24 -5.91 9.79
CA THR A 63 13.24 -5.74 8.74
C THR A 63 13.85 -4.35 8.74
N PHE A 64 13.04 -3.33 9.03
CA PHE A 64 13.46 -1.94 8.89
C PHE A 64 13.34 -1.19 10.21
N GLU A 65 14.33 -0.32 10.44
CA GLU A 65 14.26 0.61 11.55
C GLU A 65 13.24 1.71 11.26
N THR A 66 13.24 2.22 10.02
CA THR A 66 12.25 3.17 9.56
C THR A 66 11.78 2.77 8.17
N PHE A 67 10.54 3.09 7.86
CA PHE A 67 9.94 2.79 6.56
C PHE A 67 8.80 3.77 6.38
N VAL A 68 8.98 4.75 5.48
CA VAL A 68 7.99 5.80 5.30
C VAL A 68 7.67 5.93 3.83
N MET A 69 6.37 5.99 3.51
CA MET A 69 5.88 6.21 2.16
C MET A 69 5.51 7.67 2.00
N TYR A 70 5.96 8.28 0.91
CA TYR A 70 5.66 9.66 0.57
C TYR A 70 4.86 9.67 -0.73
N PRO A 71 3.53 9.80 -0.66
CA PRO A 71 2.71 9.82 -1.88
C PRO A 71 2.86 11.15 -2.61
N SER A 72 2.94 11.10 -3.94
CA SER A 72 3.06 12.31 -4.75
C SER A 72 1.74 12.75 -5.34
N GLU A 73 0.84 11.81 -5.63
CA GLU A 73 -0.49 12.13 -6.16
C GLU A 73 -1.43 10.96 -5.92
N PHE A 74 -2.70 11.21 -6.22
CA PHE A 74 -3.75 10.20 -6.09
C PHE A 74 -4.54 10.23 -7.38
N ILE A 75 -4.41 9.18 -8.20
CA ILE A 75 -4.99 9.14 -9.54
C ILE A 75 -6.17 8.18 -9.54
N GLU A 76 -7.37 8.72 -9.73
CA GLU A 76 -8.58 7.90 -9.69
C GLU A 76 -8.86 7.31 -11.07
N CYS A 77 -9.11 6.00 -11.12
CA CYS A 77 -9.39 5.26 -12.35
C CYS A 77 -10.52 4.27 -12.05
N GLY A 78 -11.77 4.72 -12.21
CA GLY A 78 -12.92 3.87 -11.90
C GLY A 78 -12.94 3.51 -10.42
N ARG A 79 -12.93 2.20 -10.13
CA ARG A 79 -12.92 1.74 -8.75
C ARG A 79 -11.50 1.62 -8.18
N HIS A 80 -10.52 2.04 -8.97
CA HIS A 80 -9.12 1.96 -8.57
C HIS A 80 -8.56 3.34 -8.30
N LEU A 81 -7.59 3.40 -7.37
CA LEU A 81 -6.78 4.58 -7.17
C LEU A 81 -5.32 4.19 -7.31
N VAL A 82 -4.60 4.90 -8.18
CA VAL A 82 -3.16 4.71 -8.31
C VAL A 82 -2.48 5.77 -7.44
N VAL A 83 -1.64 5.31 -6.52
CA VAL A 83 -0.94 6.18 -5.59
C VAL A 83 0.55 6.00 -5.77
N PRO A 84 1.20 6.85 -6.58
CA PRO A 84 2.66 6.80 -6.69
C PRO A 84 3.29 7.24 -5.38
N ASN A 85 4.18 6.43 -4.86
CA ASN A 85 4.90 6.72 -3.63
C ASN A 85 6.39 6.62 -3.85
N MET A 86 7.14 7.42 -3.10
CA MET A 86 8.55 7.18 -2.89
C MET A 86 8.71 6.65 -1.48
N VAL A 87 9.31 5.48 -1.34
CA VAL A 87 9.58 4.89 -0.03
C VAL A 87 10.99 5.27 0.37
N HIS A 88 11.13 5.75 1.61
CA HIS A 88 12.43 5.95 2.24
C HIS A 88 12.50 5.01 3.43
N ALA A 89 13.48 4.11 3.42
CA ALA A 89 13.59 3.10 4.47
C ALA A 89 15.02 3.00 4.94
N ARG A 90 15.17 2.66 6.23
CA ARG A 90 16.47 2.40 6.83
C ARG A 90 16.41 1.01 7.43
N GLY A 91 17.31 0.13 6.96
CA GLY A 91 17.42 -1.20 7.53
C GLY A 91 18.01 -1.15 8.93
N ARG A 92 17.82 -2.21 9.68
CA ARG A 92 18.35 -2.25 11.06
C ARG A 92 19.87 -2.33 11.09
N ASN A 93 20.48 -2.62 9.94
CA ASN A 93 21.93 -2.56 9.78
C ASN A 93 22.43 -1.17 9.41
N GLY A 94 21.52 -0.18 9.32
CA GLY A 94 21.86 1.20 9.04
C GLY A 94 21.89 1.58 7.57
N ILE A 95 21.67 0.63 6.66
CA ILE A 95 21.64 0.93 5.23
C ILE A 95 20.34 1.62 4.88
N GLU A 96 20.44 2.74 4.15
CA GLU A 96 19.26 3.49 3.71
C GLU A 96 18.99 3.23 2.26
N VAL A 97 17.70 3.10 1.92
CA VAL A 97 17.26 2.89 0.54
C VAL A 97 16.09 3.81 0.24
N SER A 98 15.98 4.19 -1.04
CA SER A 98 14.83 4.92 -1.55
C SER A 98 14.38 4.22 -2.82
N ALA A 99 13.08 4.03 -2.97
CA ALA A 99 12.55 3.31 -4.12
C ALA A 99 11.12 3.73 -4.40
N GLU A 100 10.73 3.65 -5.68
CA GLU A 100 9.34 3.83 -6.05
C GLU A 100 8.53 2.63 -5.58
N SER A 101 7.34 2.93 -5.07
CA SER A 101 6.41 1.89 -4.66
C SER A 101 5.03 2.40 -5.00
N ASN A 102 4.53 2.01 -6.17
CA ASN A 102 3.28 2.54 -6.69
C ASN A 102 2.15 1.60 -6.34
N HIS A 103 1.20 2.08 -5.56
CA HIS A 103 0.12 1.25 -5.04
C HIS A 103 -1.14 1.46 -5.85
N VAL A 104 -1.82 0.37 -6.19
CA VAL A 104 -3.15 0.43 -6.79
C VAL A 104 -4.13 -0.07 -5.73
N PHE A 105 -4.95 0.86 -5.25
CA PHE A 105 -6.04 0.52 -4.33
C PHE A 105 -7.26 0.14 -5.16
N THR A 106 -7.87 -1.00 -4.85
CA THR A 106 -9.12 -1.41 -5.48
C THR A 106 -10.20 -1.36 -4.40
N LEU A 107 -11.27 -0.59 -4.67
CA LEU A 107 -12.31 -0.33 -3.69
C LEU A 107 -13.60 -1.06 -4.03
N GLU A 108 -14.30 -1.53 -3.00
CA GLU A 108 -15.64 -2.06 -3.13
C GLU A 108 -16.66 -0.92 -3.13
N PRO A 109 -17.90 -1.18 -3.56
CA PRO A 109 -18.92 -0.12 -3.56
C PRO A 109 -19.15 0.52 -2.19
N ASP A 110 -18.92 -0.23 -1.10
CA ASP A 110 -19.06 0.31 0.26
C ASP A 110 -17.78 1.00 0.73
N ARG A 111 -16.82 1.19 -0.16
CA ARG A 111 -15.54 1.83 0.09
C ARG A 111 -14.57 1.04 0.96
N ARG A 112 -14.88 -0.22 1.22
CA ARG A 112 -13.85 -1.06 1.82
C ARG A 112 -12.78 -1.36 0.78
N VAL A 113 -11.55 -1.49 1.25
CA VAL A 113 -10.42 -1.76 0.35
C VAL A 113 -10.37 -3.27 0.12
N ALA A 114 -10.57 -3.68 -1.13
CA ALA A 114 -10.56 -5.09 -1.50
C ALA A 114 -9.14 -5.58 -1.75
N ARG A 115 -8.29 -4.73 -2.27
CA ARG A 115 -6.92 -5.10 -2.63
C ARG A 115 -6.05 -3.88 -2.73
N VAL A 116 -4.78 -4.05 -2.37
CA VAL A 116 -3.74 -3.09 -2.71
C VAL A 116 -2.63 -3.87 -3.40
N THR A 117 -2.31 -3.49 -4.63
CA THR A 117 -1.23 -4.14 -5.39
C THR A 117 -0.10 -3.14 -5.57
N MET A 118 1.12 -3.58 -5.27
CA MET A 118 2.28 -2.73 -5.40
C MET A 118 2.99 -3.01 -6.73
N TYR A 119 3.40 -1.93 -7.39
CA TYR A 119 4.18 -1.99 -8.62
C TYR A 119 5.42 -1.14 -8.45
N GLN A 120 6.55 -1.63 -8.97
CA GLN A 120 7.79 -0.85 -8.91
C GLN A 120 7.80 0.27 -9.94
N GLU A 121 7.10 0.08 -11.07
CA GLU A 121 7.05 1.07 -12.14
C GLU A 121 5.67 1.68 -12.23
N LEU A 122 5.59 3.00 -12.35
CA LEU A 122 4.31 3.68 -12.43
C LEU A 122 3.53 3.27 -13.68
N ASP A 123 4.22 3.07 -14.80
CA ASP A 123 3.56 2.65 -16.04
C ASP A 123 2.82 1.33 -15.86
N GLU A 124 3.40 0.40 -15.11
CA GLU A 124 2.75 -0.88 -14.86
C GLU A 124 1.49 -0.71 -14.00
N ALA A 125 1.57 0.18 -13.00
CA ALA A 125 0.42 0.44 -12.14
C ALA A 125 -0.72 1.05 -12.96
N LEU A 126 -0.41 2.00 -13.83
CA LEU A 126 -1.42 2.64 -14.65
C LEU A 126 -2.03 1.66 -15.66
N ALA A 127 -1.19 0.80 -16.25
CA ALA A 127 -1.68 -0.19 -17.21
C ALA A 127 -2.61 -1.18 -16.55
N ALA A 128 -2.38 -1.51 -15.29
CA ALA A 128 -3.21 -2.48 -14.57
C ALA A 128 -4.63 -1.97 -14.34
N THR A 129 -4.83 -0.65 -14.37
CA THR A 129 -6.16 -0.05 -14.16
C THR A 129 -6.85 0.33 -15.45
N ALA A 130 -6.17 0.19 -16.59
CA ALA A 130 -6.76 0.49 -17.88
C ALA A 130 -7.68 -0.66 -18.30
N GLU A 131 -8.92 -0.35 -18.59
CA GLU A 131 -9.92 -1.37 -18.97
C GLU A 131 -10.41 -1.17 -20.37
#